data_8be0745083f19fb71db86c3515848166
#
_entry.id   8be0745083f19fb71db86c3515848166
#
_cell.length_a   1.000
_cell.length_b   1.000
_cell.length_c   1.000
_cell.angle_alpha   90.00
_cell.angle_beta   90.00
_cell.angle_gamma   90.00
#
_symmetry.space_group_name_H-M   'P 1'
#
loop_
_entity.id
_entity.type
_entity.pdbx_description
1 polymer ?
#
loop_
_entity_poly.entity_id
_entity_poly.type
_entity_poly.pdbx_seq_one_letter_code
_entity_poly.pdbx_strand_id
1 'polypeptide(L)'
;KACSMVISDRHFAAQIRGGPRNAVAKFDDVGCALKWLDEQPWADDPATKLWVAHQGDGHWMDGKTAHYVAGKTSPMGFNFGAVEPDAGGLDLSAQREAVRAFLRRKP
;
A
#
# COMPACT_ATOMS: atom_id res chain seq x y z
N LYS A 1 -2.31 -3.44 16.02
CA LYS A 1 -2.90 -2.53 15.06
C LYS A 1 -3.87 -3.28 14.16
N ALA A 2 -4.95 -2.60 13.80
CA ALA A 2 -5.99 -3.24 13.00
C ALA A 2 -5.50 -3.74 11.64
N CYS A 3 -4.56 -3.04 11.03
CA CYS A 3 -4.06 -3.39 9.70
C CYS A 3 -2.79 -4.25 9.72
N SER A 4 -2.13 -4.38 10.86
CA SER A 4 -0.87 -5.10 10.98
C SER A 4 -1.17 -6.51 11.48
N MET A 5 -1.32 -7.44 10.55
CA MET A 5 -1.73 -8.79 10.88
C MET A 5 -1.08 -9.78 9.91
N VAL A 6 -1.35 -11.07 10.10
CA VAL A 6 -0.87 -12.13 9.22
C VAL A 6 -1.44 -11.91 7.82
N ILE A 7 -0.57 -11.98 6.81
CA ILE A 7 -0.99 -11.82 5.43
C ILE A 7 -1.76 -13.06 4.98
N SER A 8 -3.05 -12.88 4.67
CA SER A 8 -3.92 -13.96 4.22
C SER A 8 -4.18 -13.92 2.72
N ASP A 9 -4.01 -12.76 2.08
CA ASP A 9 -4.23 -12.60 0.64
C ASP A 9 -3.00 -11.96 0.01
N ARG A 10 -2.29 -12.75 -0.78
CA ARG A 10 -1.03 -12.34 -1.40
C ARG A 10 -1.22 -11.32 -2.51
N HIS A 11 -2.43 -11.15 -3.02
CA HIS A 11 -2.72 -10.24 -4.14
C HIS A 11 -2.87 -8.79 -3.70
N PHE A 12 -2.93 -8.53 -2.39
CA PHE A 12 -3.08 -7.18 -1.85
C PHE A 12 -2.03 -6.88 -0.78
N ALA A 13 -1.05 -7.75 -0.63
CA ALA A 13 -0.04 -7.63 0.42
C ALA A 13 0.88 -6.44 0.17
N ALA A 14 1.39 -5.86 1.25
CA ALA A 14 2.37 -4.80 1.19
C ALA A 14 3.35 -4.93 2.35
N GLN A 15 4.54 -4.37 2.17
CA GLN A 15 5.57 -4.38 3.18
C GLN A 15 6.30 -3.06 3.13
N ILE A 16 6.49 -2.46 4.30
CA ILE A 16 7.20 -1.18 4.42
C ILE A 16 8.41 -1.37 5.31
N ARG A 17 9.54 -0.83 4.88
CA ARG A 17 10.76 -0.83 5.66
C ARG A 17 11.26 0.60 5.78
N GLY A 18 11.51 1.06 7.00
CA GLY A 18 12.02 2.41 7.19
C GLY A 18 12.08 2.82 8.64
N GLY A 19 12.36 4.10 8.83
CA GLY A 19 12.48 4.68 10.14
C GLY A 19 13.87 4.49 10.75
N PRO A 20 14.12 5.05 11.94
CA PRO A 20 15.45 5.03 12.56
C PRO A 20 15.97 3.64 12.88
N ARG A 21 15.07 2.66 13.02
CA ARG A 21 15.46 1.28 13.31
C ARG A 21 15.38 0.38 12.11
N ASN A 22 15.10 0.94 10.92
CA ASN A 22 14.93 0.17 9.70
C ASN A 22 13.93 -0.98 9.91
N ALA A 23 12.83 -0.68 10.58
CA ALA A 23 11.82 -1.67 10.95
C ALA A 23 11.01 -2.10 9.73
N VAL A 24 10.52 -3.34 9.76
CA VAL A 24 9.68 -3.90 8.70
C VAL A 24 8.27 -4.06 9.24
N ALA A 25 7.28 -3.53 8.51
CA ALA A 25 5.87 -3.72 8.81
C ALA A 25 5.20 -4.38 7.60
N LYS A 26 4.35 -5.37 7.86
CA LYS A 26 3.67 -6.14 6.82
C LYS A 26 2.16 -5.92 6.91
N PHE A 27 1.51 -5.85 5.76
CA PHE A 27 0.08 -5.58 5.68
C PHE A 27 -0.55 -6.51 4.65
N ASP A 28 -1.80 -6.89 4.84
CA ASP A 28 -2.53 -7.70 3.88
C ASP A 28 -3.43 -6.86 2.97
N ASP A 29 -3.34 -5.54 3.06
CA ASP A 29 -4.06 -4.61 2.18
C ASP A 29 -3.16 -3.40 1.94
N VAL A 30 -2.93 -3.06 0.68
CA VAL A 30 -2.08 -1.92 0.33
C VAL A 30 -2.63 -0.62 0.92
N GLY A 31 -3.95 -0.48 0.99
CA GLY A 31 -4.56 0.70 1.61
C GLY A 31 -4.18 0.88 3.06
N CYS A 32 -4.15 -0.22 3.83
CA CYS A 32 -3.68 -0.18 5.22
C CYS A 32 -2.21 0.24 5.29
N ALA A 33 -1.38 -0.26 4.38
CA ALA A 33 0.03 0.11 4.34
C ALA A 33 0.19 1.60 4.09
N LEU A 34 -0.54 2.15 3.13
CA LEU A 34 -0.45 3.57 2.81
C LEU A 34 -0.97 4.46 3.94
N LYS A 35 -2.06 4.03 4.60
CA LYS A 35 -2.56 4.73 5.78
C LYS A 35 -1.52 4.76 6.88
N TRP A 36 -0.90 3.62 7.18
CA TRP A 36 0.12 3.52 8.22
C TRP A 36 1.35 4.36 7.85
N LEU A 37 1.79 4.30 6.59
CA LEU A 37 2.94 5.06 6.12
C LEU A 37 2.72 6.55 6.30
N ASP A 38 1.53 7.04 5.98
CA ASP A 38 1.18 8.46 6.12
C ASP A 38 1.31 8.96 7.56
N GLU A 39 1.20 8.07 8.53
CA GLU A 39 1.30 8.40 9.96
C GLU A 39 2.74 8.50 10.44
N GLN A 40 3.72 8.14 9.62
CA GLN A 40 5.11 8.09 10.02
C GLN A 40 5.85 9.38 9.66
N PRO A 41 6.68 9.92 10.57
CA PRO A 41 7.42 11.15 10.25
C PRO A 41 8.47 10.96 9.15
N TRP A 42 8.84 9.71 8.87
CA TRP A 42 9.83 9.36 7.84
C TRP A 42 9.16 8.86 6.55
N ALA A 43 7.86 9.11 6.37
CA ALA A 43 7.11 8.58 5.23
C ALA A 43 7.74 8.96 3.88
N ASP A 44 8.25 10.17 3.77
CA ASP A 44 8.81 10.68 2.51
C ASP A 44 10.33 10.57 2.43
N ASP A 45 10.96 9.89 3.39
CA ASP A 45 12.40 9.67 3.38
C ASP A 45 12.77 8.80 2.17
N PRO A 46 13.77 9.21 1.35
CA PRO A 46 14.18 8.39 0.20
C PRO A 46 14.65 6.98 0.57
N ALA A 47 15.12 6.77 1.81
CA ALA A 47 15.55 5.44 2.27
C ALA A 47 14.39 4.53 2.61
N THR A 48 13.18 5.06 2.77
CA THR A 48 11.99 4.25 3.04
C THR A 48 11.68 3.37 1.83
N LYS A 49 11.44 2.07 2.07
CA LYS A 49 11.10 1.12 1.03
C LYS A 49 9.66 0.68 1.17
N LEU A 50 8.98 0.59 0.03
CA LEU A 50 7.61 0.08 -0.03
C LEU A 50 7.57 -1.03 -1.08
N TRP A 51 7.14 -2.21 -0.66
CA TRP A 51 6.97 -3.35 -1.55
C TRP A 51 5.48 -3.69 -1.59
N VAL A 52 4.95 -3.89 -2.78
CA VAL A 52 3.54 -4.25 -2.96
C VAL A 52 3.44 -5.49 -3.84
N ALA A 53 2.44 -6.32 -3.56
CA ALA A 53 2.18 -7.50 -4.37
C ALA A 53 1.32 -7.11 -5.58
N HIS A 54 1.68 -7.64 -6.75
CA HIS A 54 0.89 -7.44 -7.97
C HIS A 54 -0.48 -8.07 -7.77
N GLN A 55 -1.53 -7.35 -8.12
CA GLN A 55 -2.90 -7.80 -7.85
C GLN A 55 -3.31 -9.03 -8.66
N GLY A 56 -2.59 -9.34 -9.74
CA GLY A 56 -2.90 -10.48 -10.58
C GLY A 56 -2.24 -11.79 -10.14
N ASP A 57 -0.95 -11.76 -9.80
CA ASP A 57 -0.19 -12.99 -9.49
C ASP A 57 0.56 -12.95 -8.16
N GLY A 58 0.51 -11.83 -7.46
CA GLY A 58 1.12 -11.73 -6.13
C GLY A 58 2.62 -11.49 -6.11
N HIS A 59 3.28 -11.28 -7.25
CA HIS A 59 4.72 -11.01 -7.20
C HIS A 59 5.00 -9.63 -6.63
N TRP A 60 6.15 -9.50 -5.97
CA TRP A 60 6.54 -8.24 -5.32
C TRP A 60 7.02 -7.21 -6.33
N MET A 61 6.58 -5.95 -6.15
CA MET A 61 6.98 -4.81 -6.97
C MET A 61 7.39 -3.67 -6.04
N ASP A 62 8.23 -2.75 -6.57
CA ASP A 62 8.56 -1.53 -5.87
C ASP A 62 7.30 -0.64 -5.83
N GLY A 63 6.76 -0.43 -4.63
CA GLY A 63 5.53 0.33 -4.46
C GLY A 63 5.66 1.81 -4.82
N LYS A 64 6.89 2.35 -4.86
CA LYS A 64 7.09 3.74 -5.22
C LYS A 64 6.93 3.98 -6.72
N THR A 65 7.14 2.95 -7.53
CA THR A 65 7.01 3.07 -8.99
C THR A 65 5.76 2.35 -9.51
N ALA A 66 5.16 1.46 -8.73
CA ALA A 66 3.95 0.75 -9.14
C ALA A 66 2.79 1.72 -9.29
N HIS A 67 1.78 1.32 -10.05
CA HIS A 67 0.51 2.04 -10.14
C HIS A 67 -0.58 1.24 -9.43
N TYR A 68 -1.75 1.86 -9.27
CA TYR A 68 -2.80 1.29 -8.43
C TYR A 68 -4.14 1.46 -9.13
N VAL A 69 -4.94 0.40 -9.14
CA VAL A 69 -6.23 0.38 -9.85
C VAL A 69 -7.36 0.06 -8.87
N ALA A 70 -8.45 0.81 -8.96
CA ALA A 70 -9.64 0.62 -8.14
C ALA A 70 -10.49 -0.54 -8.67
N GLY A 71 -11.55 -0.87 -7.95
CA GLY A 71 -12.53 -1.86 -8.39
C GLY A 71 -12.20 -3.29 -7.99
N LYS A 72 -11.23 -3.48 -7.10
CA LYS A 72 -10.90 -4.80 -6.55
C LYS A 72 -11.50 -4.94 -5.16
N THR A 73 -11.68 -6.16 -4.70
CA THR A 73 -12.13 -6.42 -3.33
C THR A 73 -10.93 -6.82 -2.49
N SER A 74 -10.52 -5.96 -1.58
CA SER A 74 -9.33 -6.20 -0.75
C SER A 74 -9.73 -6.52 0.69
N PRO A 75 -8.83 -7.19 1.46
CA PRO A 75 -9.17 -7.70 2.81
C PRO A 75 -9.70 -6.65 3.78
N MET A 76 -9.16 -5.43 3.74
CA MET A 76 -9.54 -4.38 4.68
C MET A 76 -10.47 -3.32 4.07
N GLY A 77 -10.98 -3.58 2.87
CA GLY A 77 -12.01 -2.75 2.27
C GLY A 77 -11.55 -1.49 1.55
N PHE A 78 -10.25 -1.32 1.32
CA PHE A 78 -9.76 -0.20 0.53
C PHE A 78 -10.00 -0.41 -0.96
N ASN A 79 -10.06 -1.68 -1.40
CA ASN A 79 -10.58 -2.09 -2.71
C ASN A 79 -9.80 -1.56 -3.89
N PHE A 80 -8.48 -1.55 -3.79
CA PHE A 80 -7.61 -1.30 -4.95
C PHE A 80 -6.43 -2.28 -4.91
N GLY A 81 -5.82 -2.47 -6.06
CA GLY A 81 -4.67 -3.35 -6.19
C GLY A 81 -3.51 -2.66 -6.89
N ALA A 82 -2.33 -3.25 -6.78
CA ALA A 82 -1.11 -2.73 -7.40
C ALA A 82 -0.88 -3.41 -8.75
N VAL A 83 -0.40 -2.63 -9.71
CA VAL A 83 -0.10 -3.11 -11.07
C VAL A 83 1.19 -2.45 -11.55
N GLU A 84 1.70 -2.91 -12.67
CA GLU A 84 2.88 -2.30 -13.31
C GLU A 84 2.57 -0.85 -13.70
N PRO A 85 3.59 0.03 -13.75
CA PRO A 85 3.35 1.44 -14.08
C PRO A 85 2.69 1.65 -15.45
N ASP A 86 2.98 0.79 -16.42
CA ASP A 86 2.44 0.92 -17.77
C ASP A 86 1.05 0.29 -17.93
N ALA A 87 0.51 -0.29 -16.88
CA ALA A 87 -0.83 -0.88 -16.91
C ALA A 87 -1.94 0.15 -16.64
N GLY A 88 -1.58 1.41 -16.39
CA GLY A 88 -2.53 2.47 -16.09
C GLY A 88 -2.77 2.62 -14.61
N GLY A 89 -3.85 3.30 -14.23
CA GLY A 89 -4.17 3.54 -12.83
C GLY A 89 -3.47 4.77 -12.27
N LEU A 90 -3.48 4.90 -10.94
CA LEU A 90 -2.89 6.03 -10.24
C LEU A 90 -1.46 5.71 -9.81
N ASP A 91 -0.57 6.72 -9.86
CA ASP A 91 0.75 6.56 -9.25
C ASP A 91 0.65 6.59 -7.73
N LEU A 92 1.76 6.38 -7.03
CA LEU A 92 1.75 6.30 -5.57
C LEU A 92 1.23 7.59 -4.94
N SER A 93 1.67 8.75 -5.42
CA SER A 93 1.26 10.04 -4.86
C SER A 93 -0.26 10.22 -4.95
N ALA A 94 -0.82 9.94 -6.12
CA ALA A 94 -2.26 10.05 -6.33
C ALA A 94 -3.02 9.01 -5.51
N GLN A 95 -2.50 7.79 -5.39
CA GLN A 95 -3.16 6.75 -4.62
C GLN A 95 -3.12 7.07 -3.12
N ARG A 96 -2.02 7.64 -2.61
CA ARG A 96 -1.96 8.08 -1.22
C ARG A 96 -3.04 9.13 -0.94
N GLU A 97 -3.24 10.07 -1.86
CA GLU A 97 -4.28 11.07 -1.71
C GLU A 97 -5.67 10.45 -1.76
N ALA A 98 -5.88 9.45 -2.62
CA ALA A 98 -7.15 8.74 -2.69
C ALA A 98 -7.47 8.01 -1.38
N VAL A 99 -6.46 7.41 -0.74
CA VAL A 99 -6.63 6.76 0.56
C VAL A 99 -7.01 7.79 1.62
N ARG A 100 -6.36 8.95 1.65
CA ARG A 100 -6.71 10.01 2.58
C ARG A 100 -8.15 10.48 2.39
N ALA A 101 -8.58 10.65 1.16
CA ALA A 101 -9.95 11.05 0.84
C ALA A 101 -10.95 10.00 1.28
N PHE A 102 -10.63 8.72 1.05
CA PHE A 102 -11.47 7.61 1.49
C PHE A 102 -11.65 7.61 3.02
N LEU A 103 -10.55 7.80 3.75
CA LEU A 103 -10.59 7.81 5.21
C LEU A 103 -11.36 9.01 5.75
N ARG A 104 -11.28 10.16 5.09
CA ARG A 104 -12.04 11.33 5.51
C ARG A 104 -13.55 11.15 5.33
N ARG A 105 -13.98 10.32 4.37
CA ARG A 105 -15.40 10.06 4.12
C ARG A 105 -15.99 8.99 5.02
N LYS A 106 -15.15 8.18 5.67
CA LYS A 106 -15.64 7.15 6.56
C LYS A 106 -16.20 7.77 7.83
N PRO A 107 -17.38 7.34 8.27
CA PRO A 107 -17.95 7.84 9.53
C PRO A 107 -17.15 7.38 10.73
#